data_bf507cb1b16dd15ce45bbe462a4707d0
#
_entry.id   bf507cb1b16dd15ce45bbe462a4707d0
#
_cell.length_a   1.000
_cell.length_b   1.000
_cell.length_c   1.000
_cell.angle_alpha   90.00
_cell.angle_beta   90.00
_cell.angle_gamma   90.00
#
_symmetry.space_group_name_H-M   'P 1'
#
loop_
_entity.id
_entity.type
_entity.pdbx_description
1 polymer ?
#
loop_
_entity_poly.entity_id
_entity_poly.type
_entity_poly.pdbx_seq_one_letter_code
_entity_poly.pdbx_strand_id
1 'polypeptide(L)'
;MSLAHVLLTSLIEKPSTGIDLARRFDRSMGFFWNATHQQIYRELSGMQQKNWISTLEEHDSTSRKKTYQVEQLGRTELADWMVKQSPPAQLREELMVRLRAEAQLGGNTVLPELERHLILHKENLKIYQTIFAKDFAN
;
A
#
# COMPACT_ATOMS: atom_id res chain seq x y z
N MET A 1 -11.74 1.23 3.87
CA MET A 1 -10.33 1.66 3.69
C MET A 1 -10.20 2.23 2.29
N SER A 2 -9.48 3.31 2.14
CA SER A 2 -9.22 3.92 0.85
C SER A 2 -7.73 4.21 0.70
N LEU A 3 -7.29 4.44 -0.50
CA LEU A 3 -5.91 4.84 -0.81
C LEU A 3 -5.50 6.09 0.01
N ALA A 4 -6.45 7.01 0.26
CA ALA A 4 -6.18 8.19 1.09
C ALA A 4 -5.65 7.83 2.49
N HIS A 5 -6.21 6.84 3.17
CA HIS A 5 -5.74 6.42 4.50
C HIS A 5 -4.31 5.86 4.45
N VAL A 6 -3.98 5.12 3.40
CA VAL A 6 -2.60 4.62 3.17
C VAL A 6 -1.63 5.77 2.96
N LEU A 7 -2.02 6.77 2.16
CA LEU A 7 -1.19 7.93 1.89
C LEU A 7 -1.03 8.85 3.10
N LEU A 8 -2.11 9.05 3.89
CA LEU A 8 -2.05 9.77 5.16
C LEU A 8 -1.03 9.12 6.12
N THR A 9 -1.10 7.81 6.27
CA THR A 9 -0.14 7.05 7.09
C THR A 9 1.29 7.31 6.63
N SER A 10 1.56 7.15 5.34
CA SER A 10 2.90 7.34 4.77
C SER A 10 3.42 8.79 4.92
N LEU A 11 2.54 9.78 4.82
CA LEU A 11 2.91 11.19 4.98
C LEU A 11 3.12 11.59 6.45
N ILE A 12 2.41 10.95 7.39
CA ILE A 12 2.66 11.13 8.84
C ILE A 12 4.02 10.58 9.22
N GLU A 13 4.38 9.41 8.69
CA GLU A 13 5.72 8.83 8.90
C GLU A 13 6.81 9.76 8.37
N LYS A 14 6.59 10.34 7.18
CA LYS A 14 7.55 11.27 6.57
C LYS A 14 6.85 12.18 5.55
N PRO A 15 6.78 13.48 5.80
CA PRO A 15 6.42 14.46 4.77
C PRO A 15 7.28 14.29 3.52
N SER A 16 6.68 14.32 2.35
CA SER A 16 7.36 13.96 1.10
C SER A 16 6.76 14.70 -0.09
N THR A 17 7.55 14.83 -1.15
CA THR A 17 7.03 15.22 -2.46
C THR A 17 6.15 14.09 -3.02
N GLY A 18 5.30 14.39 -4.01
CA GLY A 18 4.48 13.36 -4.65
C GLY A 18 5.30 12.25 -5.29
N ILE A 19 6.44 12.60 -5.92
CA ILE A 19 7.36 11.62 -6.53
C ILE A 19 8.01 10.72 -5.47
N ASP A 20 8.53 11.31 -4.39
CA ASP A 20 9.17 10.54 -3.33
C ASP A 20 8.18 9.66 -2.58
N LEU A 21 6.94 10.14 -2.37
CA LEU A 21 5.87 9.35 -1.79
C LEU A 21 5.53 8.14 -2.67
N ALA A 22 5.38 8.32 -3.98
CA ALA A 22 5.09 7.24 -4.92
C ALA A 22 6.22 6.20 -4.94
N ARG A 23 7.47 6.63 -4.93
CA ARG A 23 8.64 5.73 -4.87
C ARG A 23 8.73 4.96 -3.55
N ARG A 24 8.44 5.62 -2.43
CA ARG A 24 8.37 4.93 -1.12
C ARG A 24 7.21 3.95 -1.07
N PHE A 25 6.07 4.32 -1.64
CA PHE A 25 4.91 3.45 -1.75
C PHE A 25 5.27 2.13 -2.44
N ASP A 26 5.95 2.18 -3.58
CA ASP A 26 6.37 1.00 -4.32
C ASP A 26 7.27 0.05 -3.50
N ARG A 27 8.00 0.58 -2.52
CA ARG A 27 8.96 -0.18 -1.69
C ARG A 27 8.38 -0.68 -0.36
N SER A 28 7.18 -0.26 0.01
CA SER A 28 6.58 -0.58 1.31
C SER A 28 5.08 -0.83 1.22
N MET A 29 4.26 0.21 1.28
CA MET A 29 2.80 0.11 1.30
C MET A 29 2.22 -0.55 0.05
N GLY A 30 2.89 -0.45 -1.10
CA GLY A 30 2.49 -1.10 -2.34
C GLY A 30 2.40 -2.62 -2.27
N PHE A 31 3.08 -3.25 -1.31
CA PHE A 31 2.95 -4.69 -1.05
C PHE A 31 1.64 -5.06 -0.32
N PHE A 32 1.02 -4.10 0.36
CA PHE A 32 -0.22 -4.28 1.10
C PHE A 32 -1.43 -3.66 0.39
N TRP A 33 -1.18 -2.65 -0.44
CA TRP A 33 -2.20 -1.91 -1.15
C TRP A 33 -1.75 -1.61 -2.57
N ASN A 34 -2.44 -2.17 -3.53
CA ASN A 34 -2.09 -1.95 -4.95
C ASN A 34 -2.66 -0.61 -5.43
N ALA A 35 -1.78 0.26 -5.94
CA ALA A 35 -2.15 1.52 -6.57
C ALA A 35 -1.09 1.95 -7.59
N THR A 36 -1.54 2.57 -8.67
CA THR A 36 -0.65 3.20 -9.65
C THR A 36 -0.22 4.59 -9.19
N HIS A 37 0.91 5.09 -9.72
CA HIS A 37 1.36 6.47 -9.44
C HIS A 37 0.30 7.50 -9.84
N GLN A 38 -0.41 7.27 -10.93
CA GLN A 38 -1.53 8.14 -11.35
C GLN A 38 -2.65 8.19 -10.31
N GLN A 39 -3.02 7.05 -9.72
CA GLN A 39 -4.01 7.00 -8.64
C GLN A 39 -3.51 7.73 -7.40
N ILE A 40 -2.23 7.58 -7.04
CA ILE A 40 -1.62 8.31 -5.93
C ILE A 40 -1.71 9.82 -6.15
N TYR A 41 -1.30 10.33 -7.32
CA TYR A 41 -1.36 11.77 -7.60
C TYR A 41 -2.78 12.31 -7.61
N ARG A 42 -3.74 11.57 -8.14
CA ARG A 42 -5.15 11.95 -8.12
C ARG A 42 -5.69 12.02 -6.69
N GLU A 43 -5.34 11.05 -5.88
CA GLU A 43 -5.77 10.99 -4.48
C GLU A 43 -5.16 12.14 -3.67
N LEU A 44 -3.88 12.48 -3.86
CA LEU A 44 -3.24 13.62 -3.22
C LEU A 44 -3.97 14.94 -3.54
N SER A 45 -4.38 15.14 -4.78
CA SER A 45 -5.18 16.31 -5.15
C SER A 45 -6.52 16.36 -4.41
N GLY A 46 -7.21 15.23 -4.30
CA GLY A 46 -8.48 15.13 -3.55
C GLY A 46 -8.30 15.38 -2.05
N MET A 47 -7.22 14.86 -1.47
CA MET A 47 -6.89 15.08 -0.06
C MET A 47 -6.54 16.54 0.23
N GLN A 48 -5.85 17.21 -0.69
CA GLN A 48 -5.55 18.64 -0.58
C GLN A 48 -6.83 19.49 -0.65
N GLN A 49 -7.76 19.16 -1.53
CA GLN A 49 -9.07 19.84 -1.61
C GLN A 49 -9.89 19.69 -0.32
N LYS A 50 -9.75 18.59 0.38
CA LYS A 50 -10.40 18.34 1.69
C LYS A 50 -9.64 18.95 2.86
N ASN A 51 -8.55 19.63 2.63
CA ASN A 51 -7.64 20.16 3.66
C ASN A 51 -7.09 19.09 4.63
N TRP A 52 -6.98 17.86 4.17
CA TRP A 52 -6.33 16.79 4.93
C TRP A 52 -4.81 16.87 4.87
N ILE A 53 -4.30 17.41 3.78
CA ILE A 53 -2.89 17.70 3.55
C ILE A 53 -2.72 19.09 2.98
N SER A 54 -1.54 19.67 3.17
CA SER A 54 -1.10 20.92 2.56
C SER A 54 0.27 20.76 1.94
N THR A 55 0.67 21.74 1.16
CA THR A 55 2.01 21.81 0.60
C THR A 55 2.85 22.82 1.35
N LEU A 56 4.08 22.42 1.70
CA LEU A 56 5.09 23.33 2.18
C LEU A 56 5.71 24.04 0.98
N GLU A 57 5.69 25.38 0.99
CA GLU A 57 6.47 26.18 0.03
C GLU A 57 7.93 26.19 0.48
N GLU A 58 8.80 25.53 -0.26
CA GLU A 58 10.23 25.77 -0.13
C GLU A 58 10.54 27.13 -0.75
N HIS A 59 11.18 28.03 -0.01
CA HIS A 59 11.57 29.35 -0.44
C HIS A 59 12.62 29.37 -1.58
N ASP A 60 12.99 28.22 -2.09
CA ASP A 60 13.94 28.13 -3.20
C ASP A 60 13.18 28.11 -4.52
N SER A 61 13.13 29.26 -5.17
CA SER A 61 12.36 29.58 -6.38
C SER A 61 12.71 28.75 -7.63
N THR A 62 13.61 27.79 -7.54
CA THR A 62 14.05 26.94 -8.65
C THR A 62 13.47 25.53 -8.63
N SER A 63 12.87 25.10 -7.54
CA SER A 63 12.29 23.75 -7.42
C SER A 63 10.77 23.79 -7.44
N ARG A 64 10.15 23.24 -8.48
CA ARG A 64 8.69 23.01 -8.58
C ARG A 64 8.22 21.84 -7.71
N LYS A 65 9.07 21.33 -6.80
CA LYS A 65 8.74 20.21 -5.93
C LYS A 65 8.00 20.71 -4.70
N LYS A 66 6.76 20.24 -4.55
CA LYS A 66 5.91 20.55 -3.41
C LYS A 66 5.98 19.39 -2.41
N THR A 67 6.41 19.67 -1.19
CA THR A 67 6.37 18.69 -0.09
C THR A 67 5.01 18.71 0.55
N TYR A 68 4.34 17.56 0.61
CA TYR A 68 3.06 17.38 1.28
C TYR A 68 3.27 17.07 2.75
N GLN A 69 2.42 17.64 3.60
CA GLN A 69 2.32 17.33 5.02
C GLN A 69 0.87 17.12 5.41
N VAL A 70 0.65 16.33 6.47
CA VAL A 70 -0.68 16.03 6.98
C VAL A 70 -1.13 17.15 7.93
N GLU A 71 -2.32 17.68 7.65
CA GLU A 71 -2.98 18.68 8.48
C GLU A 71 -3.82 18.04 9.59
N GLN A 72 -4.30 18.85 10.53
CA GLN A 72 -5.10 18.33 11.66
C GLN A 72 -6.35 17.57 11.19
N LEU A 73 -7.03 18.04 10.14
CA LEU A 73 -8.20 17.35 9.58
C LEU A 73 -7.84 15.96 9.04
N GLY A 74 -6.67 15.81 8.40
CA GLY A 74 -6.19 14.52 7.94
C GLY A 74 -5.86 13.56 9.08
N ARG A 75 -5.27 14.08 10.17
CA ARG A 75 -5.00 13.28 11.38
C ARG A 75 -6.29 12.80 12.04
N THR A 76 -7.30 13.67 12.11
CA THR A 76 -8.63 13.32 12.65
C THR A 76 -9.30 12.25 11.79
N GLU A 77 -9.30 12.42 10.48
CA GLU A 77 -9.85 11.41 9.55
C GLU A 77 -9.17 10.04 9.70
N LEU A 78 -7.86 10.03 9.82
CA LEU A 78 -7.11 8.78 9.99
C LEU A 78 -7.45 8.13 11.35
N ALA A 79 -7.51 8.91 12.42
CA ALA A 79 -7.88 8.42 13.75
C ALA A 79 -9.30 7.84 13.76
N ASP A 80 -10.26 8.52 13.15
CA ASP A 80 -11.65 8.06 13.04
C ASP A 80 -11.74 6.76 12.22
N TRP A 81 -10.94 6.67 11.15
CA TRP A 81 -10.89 5.44 10.35
C TRP A 81 -10.29 4.26 11.13
N MET A 82 -9.25 4.49 11.94
CA MET A 82 -8.56 3.42 12.68
C MET A 82 -9.48 2.69 13.67
N VAL A 83 -10.50 3.35 14.20
CA VAL A 83 -11.44 2.75 15.15
C VAL A 83 -12.67 2.14 14.49
N LYS A 84 -12.84 2.31 13.17
CA LYS A 84 -13.96 1.73 12.44
C LYS A 84 -13.85 0.21 12.37
N GLN A 85 -14.95 -0.47 12.64
CA GLN A 85 -15.04 -1.90 12.41
C GLN A 85 -15.11 -2.19 10.90
N SER A 86 -14.38 -3.18 10.46
CA SER A 86 -14.46 -3.69 9.09
C SER A 86 -14.60 -5.20 9.10
N PRO A 87 -15.34 -5.78 8.16
CA PRO A 87 -15.40 -7.23 8.03
C PRO A 87 -14.02 -7.78 7.64
N PRO A 88 -13.69 -9.02 8.02
CA PRO A 88 -12.50 -9.68 7.53
C PRO A 88 -12.46 -9.71 6.01
N ALA A 89 -11.27 -9.64 5.43
CA ALA A 89 -11.10 -9.79 3.99
C ALA A 89 -11.65 -11.15 3.54
N GLN A 90 -12.44 -11.14 2.47
CA GLN A 90 -12.92 -12.39 1.87
C GLN A 90 -11.79 -13.06 1.10
N LEU A 91 -11.47 -14.27 1.46
CA LEU A 91 -10.50 -15.09 0.75
C LEU A 91 -11.13 -15.66 -0.52
N ARG A 92 -10.53 -15.37 -1.67
CA ARG A 92 -10.83 -15.99 -2.96
C ARG A 92 -9.55 -16.64 -3.46
N GLU A 93 -9.39 -17.92 -3.16
CA GLU A 93 -8.16 -18.66 -3.47
C GLU A 93 -8.44 -19.67 -4.60
N GLU A 94 -8.11 -19.26 -5.83
CA GLU A 94 -8.35 -20.07 -7.02
C GLU A 94 -7.57 -21.40 -7.00
N LEU A 95 -6.35 -21.38 -6.45
CA LEU A 95 -5.51 -22.57 -6.37
C LEU A 95 -6.16 -23.67 -5.53
N MET A 96 -6.83 -23.31 -4.44
CA MET A 96 -7.57 -24.27 -3.61
C MET A 96 -8.73 -24.90 -4.36
N VAL A 97 -9.41 -24.13 -5.23
CA VAL A 97 -10.48 -24.67 -6.08
C VAL A 97 -9.91 -25.62 -7.14
N ARG A 98 -8.78 -25.26 -7.75
CA ARG A 98 -8.08 -26.12 -8.72
C ARG A 98 -7.64 -27.45 -8.11
N LEU A 99 -7.07 -27.43 -6.90
CA LEU A 99 -6.69 -28.64 -6.18
C LEU A 99 -7.90 -29.56 -5.92
N ARG A 100 -9.02 -28.97 -5.50
CA ARG A 100 -10.25 -29.73 -5.29
C ARG A 100 -10.80 -30.32 -6.58
N ALA A 101 -10.74 -29.59 -7.68
CA ALA A 101 -11.15 -30.04 -9.00
C ALA A 101 -10.26 -31.19 -9.48
N GLU A 102 -8.93 -31.09 -9.32
CA GLU A 102 -8.01 -32.17 -9.69
C GLU A 102 -8.25 -33.46 -8.89
N ALA A 103 -8.59 -33.34 -7.61
CA ALA A 103 -8.97 -34.50 -6.80
C ALA A 103 -10.19 -35.26 -7.34
N GLN A 104 -11.07 -34.59 -8.09
CA GLN A 104 -12.22 -35.23 -8.74
C GLN A 104 -11.91 -35.76 -10.13
N LEU A 105 -11.13 -34.99 -10.91
CA LEU A 105 -10.82 -35.32 -12.30
C LEU A 105 -9.64 -36.30 -12.43
N GLY A 106 -8.81 -36.38 -11.41
CA GLY A 106 -7.53 -37.08 -11.45
C GLY A 106 -6.44 -36.30 -12.21
N GLY A 107 -5.23 -36.76 -12.10
CA GLY A 107 -4.10 -36.14 -12.79
C GLY A 107 -3.11 -35.47 -11.83
N ASN A 108 -2.20 -34.73 -12.40
CA ASN A 108 -1.14 -34.00 -11.67
C ASN A 108 -0.80 -32.68 -12.39
N THR A 109 -1.84 -31.94 -12.79
CA THR A 109 -1.72 -30.72 -13.57
C THR A 109 -1.49 -29.47 -12.72
N VAL A 110 -1.89 -29.52 -11.43
CA VAL A 110 -1.80 -28.37 -10.52
C VAL A 110 -0.43 -28.29 -9.83
N LEU A 111 0.35 -29.39 -9.79
CA LEU A 111 1.65 -29.42 -9.12
C LEU A 111 2.64 -28.34 -9.60
N PRO A 112 2.85 -28.10 -10.91
CA PRO A 112 3.73 -27.03 -11.37
C PRO A 112 3.29 -25.64 -10.89
N GLU A 113 2.00 -25.39 -10.79
CA GLU A 113 1.45 -24.12 -10.27
C GLU A 113 1.66 -23.97 -8.76
N LEU A 114 1.55 -25.05 -8.00
CA LEU A 114 1.92 -25.06 -6.58
C LEU A 114 3.40 -24.73 -6.37
N GLU A 115 4.27 -25.31 -7.16
CA GLU A 115 5.72 -25.06 -7.11
C GLU A 115 6.03 -23.59 -7.45
N ARG A 116 5.37 -23.04 -8.47
CA ARG A 116 5.49 -21.63 -8.84
C ARG A 116 5.04 -20.71 -7.72
N HIS A 117 3.90 -20.97 -7.09
CA HIS A 117 3.39 -20.22 -5.94
C HIS A 117 4.33 -20.30 -4.75
N LEU A 118 4.94 -21.45 -4.48
CA LEU A 118 5.90 -21.61 -3.41
C LEU A 118 7.12 -20.67 -3.60
N ILE A 119 7.62 -20.56 -4.81
CA ILE A 119 8.73 -19.64 -5.13
C ILE A 119 8.31 -18.19 -4.90
N LEU A 120 7.15 -17.79 -5.41
CA LEU A 120 6.63 -16.43 -5.25
C LEU A 120 6.40 -16.07 -3.77
N HIS A 121 5.85 -16.98 -2.98
CA HIS A 121 5.65 -16.75 -1.55
C HIS A 121 6.97 -16.65 -0.78
N LYS A 122 7.99 -17.41 -1.14
CA LYS A 122 9.33 -17.29 -0.56
C LYS A 122 9.99 -15.95 -0.88
N GLU A 123 9.82 -15.45 -2.11
CA GLU A 123 10.29 -14.11 -2.50
C GLU A 123 9.57 -13.02 -1.73
N ASN A 124 8.25 -13.09 -1.62
CA ASN A 124 7.45 -12.15 -0.84
C ASN A 124 7.85 -12.16 0.65
N LEU A 125 8.09 -13.34 1.22
CA LEU A 125 8.54 -13.46 2.61
C LEU A 125 9.87 -12.71 2.83
N LYS A 126 10.82 -12.83 1.92
CA LYS A 126 12.09 -12.08 1.99
C LYS A 126 11.86 -10.56 1.96
N ILE A 127 10.94 -10.10 1.11
CA ILE A 127 10.56 -8.68 1.04
C ILE A 127 9.97 -8.21 2.36
N TYR A 128 9.02 -8.95 2.92
CA TYR A 128 8.38 -8.60 4.20
C TYR A 128 9.39 -8.60 5.36
N GLN A 129 10.31 -9.54 5.39
CA GLN A 129 11.37 -9.58 6.39
C GLN A 129 12.30 -8.36 6.27
N THR A 130 12.61 -7.92 5.05
CA THR A 130 13.40 -6.71 4.79
C THR A 130 12.67 -5.46 5.25
N ILE A 131 11.38 -5.33 4.95
CA ILE A 131 10.53 -4.22 5.41
C ILE A 131 10.49 -4.21 6.94
N PHE A 132 10.26 -5.37 7.56
CA PHE A 132 10.23 -5.49 9.03
C PHE A 132 11.54 -5.04 9.67
N ALA A 133 12.67 -5.51 9.16
CA ALA A 133 13.98 -5.15 9.69
C ALA A 133 14.30 -3.66 9.53
N LYS A 134 13.81 -3.04 8.44
CA LYS A 134 14.08 -1.62 8.17
C LYS A 134 13.16 -0.67 8.93
N ASP A 135 11.86 -0.99 8.96
CA ASP A 135 10.85 -0.04 9.41
C ASP A 135 10.39 -0.28 10.86
N PHE A 136 10.61 -1.48 11.40
CA PHE A 136 10.12 -1.88 12.72
C PHE A 136 11.17 -2.45 13.67
N ALA A 137 12.41 -2.66 13.24
CA ALA A 137 13.49 -3.02 14.14
C ALA A 137 13.97 -1.76 14.89
N ASN A 138 13.75 -1.75 16.21
CA ASN A 138 14.29 -0.74 17.13
C ASN A 138 15.81 -0.90 17.28
#